data_f719d01ce32cf6dbe6186e44e2cb6540
#
_entry.id   f719d01ce32cf6dbe6186e44e2cb6540
#
_cell.length_a   1.000
_cell.length_b   1.000
_cell.length_c   1.000
_cell.angle_alpha   90.00
_cell.angle_beta   90.00
_cell.angle_gamma   90.00
#
_symmetry.space_group_name_H-M   'P 1'
#
loop_
_entity.id
_entity.type
_entity.pdbx_description
1 polymer ?
#
loop_
_entity_poly.entity_id
_entity_poly.type
_entity_poly.pdbx_seq_one_letter_code
_entity_poly.pdbx_strand_id
1 'polypeptide(L)'
;FHSKELFLIYEATPGYAPVFIVATDNGKPIARLLAGIRTNKRLFPPSIVRRCEVYGTGEYLLEDTTDKEAIFGEMLEHLTTEVLRDSFMIEFRNLDNALFGYKHFRANGYFPINWLRVRNSLHSQKTAEERFSPSRIRQIKKGFRNGAKVEEAHSVEEIQEFSHMLYKIYSSHIRKHFPHI
;
A
#
# COMPACT_ATOMS: atom_id res chain seq x y z
N PHE A 1 -3.46 -6.68 3.84
CA PHE A 1 -3.45 -6.25 2.43
C PHE A 1 -3.83 -7.37 1.43
N HIS A 2 -3.93 -8.62 1.84
CA HIS A 2 -4.19 -9.75 0.93
C HIS A 2 -5.58 -10.35 1.17
N SER A 3 -6.59 -9.51 1.45
CA SER A 3 -7.95 -9.92 1.77
C SER A 3 -8.88 -9.91 0.54
N LYS A 4 -9.99 -10.63 0.66
CA LYS A 4 -11.07 -10.62 -0.32
C LYS A 4 -11.68 -9.23 -0.50
N GLU A 5 -11.79 -8.48 0.61
CA GLU A 5 -12.35 -7.13 0.61
C GLU A 5 -11.51 -6.18 -0.25
N LEU A 6 -10.17 -6.22 -0.10
CA LEU A 6 -9.28 -5.40 -0.93
C LEU A 6 -9.31 -5.83 -2.40
N PHE A 7 -9.45 -7.13 -2.69
CA PHE A 7 -9.66 -7.61 -4.06
C PHE A 7 -10.90 -6.97 -4.68
N LEU A 8 -12.03 -7.01 -3.97
CA LEU A 8 -13.30 -6.41 -4.44
C LEU A 8 -13.19 -4.88 -4.61
N ILE A 9 -12.44 -4.20 -3.75
CA ILE A 9 -12.17 -2.77 -3.89
C ILE A 9 -11.38 -2.49 -5.17
N TYR A 10 -10.34 -3.27 -5.46
CA TYR A 10 -9.59 -3.10 -6.72
C TYR A 10 -10.46 -3.39 -7.94
N GLU A 11 -11.26 -4.45 -7.90
CA GLU A 11 -12.19 -4.82 -8.98
C GLU A 11 -13.22 -3.71 -9.26
N ALA A 12 -13.77 -3.10 -8.21
CA ALA A 12 -14.73 -2.02 -8.31
C ALA A 12 -14.10 -0.66 -8.65
N THR A 13 -12.77 -0.50 -8.55
CA THR A 13 -12.10 0.78 -8.75
C THR A 13 -11.69 0.98 -10.21
N PRO A 14 -12.21 2.00 -10.91
CA PRO A 14 -11.83 2.27 -12.30
C PRO A 14 -10.32 2.42 -12.49
N GLY A 15 -9.77 1.70 -13.46
CA GLY A 15 -8.34 1.73 -13.76
C GLY A 15 -7.48 0.80 -12.91
N TYR A 16 -8.08 0.01 -12.03
CA TYR A 16 -7.43 -1.10 -11.33
C TYR A 16 -7.90 -2.45 -11.88
N ALA A 17 -6.98 -3.43 -11.88
CA ALA A 17 -7.27 -4.83 -12.14
C ALA A 17 -6.55 -5.66 -11.06
N PRO A 18 -7.27 -6.40 -10.21
CA PRO A 18 -6.66 -7.25 -9.20
C PRO A 18 -6.07 -8.53 -9.80
N VAL A 19 -4.94 -8.96 -9.26
CA VAL A 19 -4.34 -10.28 -9.48
C VAL A 19 -4.22 -10.97 -8.14
N PHE A 20 -4.87 -12.13 -7.99
CA PHE A 20 -4.91 -12.85 -6.73
C PHE A 20 -4.28 -14.23 -6.91
N ILE A 21 -3.15 -14.45 -6.25
CA ILE A 21 -2.41 -15.71 -6.28
C ILE A 21 -2.65 -16.46 -4.99
N VAL A 22 -2.95 -17.74 -5.09
CA VAL A 22 -3.15 -18.60 -3.94
C VAL A 22 -2.22 -19.80 -4.08
N ALA A 23 -1.33 -19.99 -3.11
CA ALA A 23 -0.56 -21.21 -2.97
C ALA A 23 -1.41 -22.26 -2.25
N THR A 24 -1.39 -23.48 -2.78
CA THR A 24 -2.15 -24.60 -2.20
C THR A 24 -1.24 -25.79 -1.94
N ASP A 25 -1.48 -26.49 -0.83
CA ASP A 25 -0.91 -27.78 -0.55
C ASP A 25 -2.03 -28.82 -0.42
N ASN A 26 -1.94 -29.90 -1.19
CA ASN A 26 -2.99 -30.94 -1.26
C ASN A 26 -4.42 -30.38 -1.46
N GLY A 27 -4.54 -29.32 -2.27
CA GLY A 27 -5.80 -28.64 -2.55
C GLY A 27 -6.30 -27.70 -1.44
N LYS A 28 -5.56 -27.52 -0.35
CA LYS A 28 -5.88 -26.58 0.71
C LYS A 28 -5.05 -25.30 0.52
N PRO A 29 -5.65 -24.11 0.61
CA PRO A 29 -4.93 -22.85 0.54
C PRO A 29 -3.99 -22.71 1.74
N ILE A 30 -2.72 -22.42 1.49
CA ILE A 30 -1.67 -22.25 2.50
C ILE A 30 -1.10 -20.84 2.53
N ALA A 31 -1.15 -20.12 1.42
CA ALA A 31 -0.75 -18.72 1.36
C ALA A 31 -1.51 -17.98 0.26
N ARG A 32 -1.55 -16.66 0.36
CA ARG A 32 -2.19 -15.79 -0.63
C ARG A 32 -1.43 -14.49 -0.83
N LEU A 33 -1.43 -13.99 -2.06
CA LEU A 33 -0.79 -12.75 -2.47
C LEU A 33 -1.74 -11.99 -3.38
N LEU A 34 -2.04 -10.74 -3.03
CA LEU A 34 -2.87 -9.84 -3.83
C LEU A 34 -2.00 -8.73 -4.41
N ALA A 35 -2.12 -8.52 -5.70
CA ALA A 35 -1.54 -7.41 -6.43
C ALA A 35 -2.64 -6.58 -7.11
N GLY A 36 -2.40 -5.29 -7.28
CA GLY A 36 -3.28 -4.40 -8.03
C GLY A 36 -2.56 -3.84 -9.25
N ILE A 37 -3.05 -4.10 -10.45
CA ILE A 37 -2.54 -3.48 -11.67
C ILE A 37 -3.27 -2.17 -11.89
N ARG A 38 -2.55 -1.06 -11.72
CA ARG A 38 -3.07 0.28 -11.96
C ARG A 38 -2.75 0.75 -13.37
N THR A 39 -3.76 1.18 -14.11
CA THR A 39 -3.65 1.76 -15.45
C THR A 39 -3.71 3.28 -15.36
N ASN A 40 -2.61 3.95 -15.70
CA ASN A 40 -2.56 5.40 -15.83
C ASN A 40 -2.64 5.79 -17.30
N LYS A 41 -3.67 6.57 -17.65
CA LYS A 41 -3.83 7.11 -18.99
C LYS A 41 -3.47 8.59 -18.98
N ARG A 42 -2.56 9.01 -19.87
CA ARG A 42 -2.28 10.42 -20.13
C ARG A 42 -2.83 10.80 -21.49
N LEU A 43 -3.43 11.99 -21.56
CA LEU A 43 -3.97 12.53 -22.80
C LEU A 43 -2.88 13.21 -23.65
N PHE A 44 -1.89 13.83 -22.98
CA PHE A 44 -0.82 14.52 -23.70
C PHE A 44 0.51 14.44 -22.90
N PRO A 45 1.61 13.93 -23.53
CA PRO A 45 1.57 13.08 -24.73
C PRO A 45 0.74 11.81 -24.45
N PRO A 46 0.02 11.26 -25.43
CA PRO A 46 -0.80 10.09 -25.23
C PRO A 46 0.06 8.91 -24.74
N SER A 47 -0.25 8.39 -23.58
CA SER A 47 0.44 7.24 -23.04
C SER A 47 -0.47 6.44 -22.12
N ILE A 48 -0.29 5.11 -22.15
CA ILE A 48 -0.94 4.18 -21.23
C ILE A 48 0.18 3.47 -20.49
N VAL A 49 0.26 3.67 -19.18
CA VAL A 49 1.26 3.01 -18.34
C VAL A 49 0.52 2.13 -17.33
N ARG A 50 0.81 0.84 -17.37
CA ARG A 50 0.32 -0.14 -16.40
C ARG A 50 1.42 -0.44 -15.39
N ARG A 51 1.09 -0.31 -14.11
CA ARG A 51 1.98 -0.59 -12.97
C ARG A 51 1.30 -1.57 -12.05
N CYS A 52 2.01 -2.61 -11.66
CA CYS A 52 1.56 -3.53 -10.63
C CYS A 52 2.10 -3.09 -9.27
N GLU A 53 1.23 -2.99 -8.28
CA GLU A 53 1.56 -2.61 -6.90
C GLU A 53 1.17 -3.76 -5.97
N VAL A 54 2.11 -4.16 -5.11
CA VAL A 54 1.94 -5.22 -4.11
C VAL A 54 2.32 -4.68 -2.74
N TYR A 55 1.44 -4.82 -1.76
CA TYR A 55 1.67 -4.37 -0.39
C TYR A 55 1.96 -5.57 0.52
N GLY A 56 3.19 -5.66 1.00
CA GLY A 56 3.66 -6.79 1.79
C GLY A 56 4.14 -7.97 0.93
N THR A 57 4.35 -9.10 1.57
CA THR A 57 4.93 -10.32 0.97
C THR A 57 3.97 -11.53 1.04
N GLY A 58 2.69 -11.26 1.19
CA GLY A 58 1.67 -12.30 1.27
C GLY A 58 1.15 -12.51 2.68
N GLU A 59 0.10 -13.31 2.77
CA GLU A 59 -0.49 -13.80 4.01
C GLU A 59 -0.41 -15.31 4.02
N TYR A 60 0.06 -15.88 5.13
CA TYR A 60 0.34 -17.30 5.28
C TYR A 60 -0.60 -17.88 6.33
N LEU A 61 -1.28 -18.97 5.96
CA LEU A 61 -2.24 -19.69 6.81
C LEU A 61 -1.59 -20.85 7.56
N LEU A 62 -0.27 -21.00 7.43
CA LEU A 62 0.53 -22.08 7.98
C LEU A 62 1.13 -21.69 9.33
N GLU A 63 1.34 -22.71 10.16
CA GLU A 63 2.08 -22.58 11.41
C GLU A 63 3.58 -22.28 11.16
N ASP A 64 4.32 -21.88 12.21
CA ASP A 64 5.68 -21.33 12.12
C ASP A 64 6.78 -22.28 11.58
N THR A 65 6.47 -23.56 11.39
CA THR A 65 7.43 -24.59 10.97
C THR A 65 7.62 -24.71 9.46
N THR A 66 6.82 -24.01 8.66
CA THR A 66 6.87 -24.12 7.19
C THR A 66 7.76 -23.02 6.61
N ASP A 67 8.52 -23.36 5.55
CA ASP A 67 9.36 -22.38 4.85
C ASP A 67 8.52 -21.37 4.04
N LYS A 68 8.08 -20.33 4.75
CA LYS A 68 7.30 -19.23 4.17
C LYS A 68 8.05 -18.51 3.05
N GLU A 69 9.38 -18.47 3.10
CA GLU A 69 10.17 -17.83 2.05
C GLU A 69 10.15 -18.63 0.75
N ALA A 70 10.18 -19.97 0.80
CA ALA A 70 10.07 -20.80 -0.39
C ALA A 70 8.70 -20.62 -1.05
N ILE A 71 7.62 -20.66 -0.27
CA ILE A 71 6.25 -20.43 -0.78
C ILE A 71 6.14 -19.03 -1.40
N PHE A 72 6.72 -18.02 -0.75
CA PHE A 72 6.78 -16.67 -1.31
C PHE A 72 7.52 -16.64 -2.64
N GLY A 73 8.64 -17.38 -2.74
CA GLY A 73 9.42 -17.46 -3.97
C GLY A 73 8.60 -17.97 -5.16
N GLU A 74 7.82 -19.03 -4.97
CA GLU A 74 6.93 -19.57 -5.99
C GLU A 74 5.81 -18.59 -6.38
N MET A 75 5.17 -17.98 -5.39
CA MET A 75 4.15 -16.96 -5.65
C MET A 75 4.72 -15.74 -6.39
N LEU A 76 5.93 -15.30 -6.03
CA LEU A 76 6.61 -14.18 -6.66
C LEU A 76 6.96 -14.46 -8.12
N GLU A 77 7.50 -15.64 -8.41
CA GLU A 77 7.85 -16.07 -9.75
C GLU A 77 6.61 -16.13 -10.64
N HIS A 78 5.53 -16.73 -10.13
CA HIS A 78 4.26 -16.82 -10.85
C HIS A 78 3.67 -15.42 -11.10
N LEU A 79 3.60 -14.56 -10.08
CA LEU A 79 3.15 -13.19 -10.23
C LEU A 79 3.97 -12.42 -11.26
N THR A 80 5.29 -12.54 -11.17
CA THR A 80 6.21 -11.82 -12.07
C THR A 80 5.98 -12.24 -13.52
N THR A 81 5.87 -13.53 -13.77
CA THR A 81 5.64 -14.08 -15.12
C THR A 81 4.28 -13.64 -15.69
N GLU A 82 3.23 -13.65 -14.87
CA GLU A 82 1.88 -13.28 -15.29
C GLU A 82 1.78 -11.79 -15.60
N VAL A 83 2.31 -10.96 -14.69
CA VAL A 83 2.10 -9.51 -14.70
C VAL A 83 3.03 -8.79 -15.69
N LEU A 84 4.26 -9.28 -15.93
CA LEU A 84 5.20 -8.63 -16.86
C LEU A 84 4.71 -8.62 -18.31
N ARG A 85 3.76 -9.47 -18.68
CA ARG A 85 3.15 -9.44 -20.01
C ARG A 85 2.42 -8.13 -20.30
N ASP A 86 1.85 -7.53 -19.24
CA ASP A 86 0.93 -6.41 -19.35
C ASP A 86 1.36 -5.16 -18.58
N SER A 87 2.38 -5.26 -17.73
CA SER A 87 2.78 -4.16 -16.84
C SER A 87 4.22 -3.74 -17.11
N PHE A 88 4.42 -2.43 -17.14
CA PHE A 88 5.75 -1.83 -17.30
C PHE A 88 6.64 -2.05 -16.08
N MET A 89 6.06 -2.12 -14.89
CA MET A 89 6.79 -2.21 -13.63
C MET A 89 5.96 -2.94 -12.58
N ILE A 90 6.64 -3.73 -11.76
CA ILE A 90 6.09 -4.32 -10.55
C ILE A 90 6.78 -3.70 -9.34
N GLU A 91 6.01 -3.14 -8.42
CA GLU A 91 6.50 -2.49 -7.20
C GLU A 91 6.00 -3.24 -5.97
N PHE A 92 6.92 -3.81 -5.19
CA PHE A 92 6.62 -4.36 -3.88
C PHE A 92 6.90 -3.33 -2.79
N ARG A 93 5.90 -3.04 -1.96
CA ARG A 93 6.04 -2.21 -0.76
C ARG A 93 6.06 -3.10 0.47
N ASN A 94 7.26 -3.63 0.76
CA ASN A 94 7.44 -4.43 1.96
C ASN A 94 7.48 -3.51 3.19
N LEU A 95 6.40 -3.55 3.97
CA LEU A 95 6.22 -2.71 5.14
C LEU A 95 6.78 -3.33 6.42
N ASP A 96 7.19 -4.60 6.36
CA ASP A 96 7.56 -5.36 7.54
C ASP A 96 9.05 -5.73 7.57
N ASN A 97 9.40 -6.94 7.24
CA ASN A 97 10.78 -7.40 7.22
C ASN A 97 11.41 -7.21 5.84
N ALA A 98 12.33 -6.25 5.71
CA ALA A 98 12.99 -5.94 4.45
C ALA A 98 13.88 -7.07 3.89
N LEU A 99 14.25 -8.04 4.73
CA LEU A 99 15.09 -9.18 4.33
C LEU A 99 14.28 -10.39 3.91
N PHE A 100 12.99 -10.45 4.27
CA PHE A 100 12.13 -11.58 3.90
C PHE A 100 12.00 -11.68 2.38
N GLY A 101 12.29 -12.86 1.84
CA GLY A 101 12.22 -13.12 0.41
C GLY A 101 13.31 -12.46 -0.44
N TYR A 102 14.34 -11.85 0.18
CA TYR A 102 15.38 -11.10 -0.54
C TYR A 102 16.03 -11.92 -1.67
N LYS A 103 16.35 -13.21 -1.42
CA LYS A 103 16.94 -14.11 -2.42
C LYS A 103 16.01 -14.29 -3.63
N HIS A 104 14.72 -14.47 -3.38
CA HIS A 104 13.71 -14.66 -4.41
C HIS A 104 13.47 -13.39 -5.21
N PHE A 105 13.45 -12.22 -4.56
CA PHE A 105 13.41 -10.94 -5.26
C PHE A 105 14.59 -10.78 -6.21
N ARG A 106 15.82 -11.08 -5.75
CA ARG A 106 17.03 -10.97 -6.58
C ARG A 106 17.01 -11.96 -7.75
N ALA A 107 16.58 -13.20 -7.52
CA ALA A 107 16.47 -14.23 -8.55
C ALA A 107 15.47 -13.85 -9.66
N ASN A 108 14.41 -13.13 -9.30
CA ASN A 108 13.38 -12.66 -10.25
C ASN A 108 13.68 -11.23 -10.82
N GLY A 109 14.90 -10.73 -10.68
CA GLY A 109 15.33 -9.47 -11.31
C GLY A 109 14.89 -8.20 -10.58
N TYR A 110 14.35 -8.30 -9.38
CA TYR A 110 14.01 -7.11 -8.58
C TYR A 110 15.26 -6.49 -7.95
N PHE A 111 15.20 -5.18 -7.76
CA PHE A 111 16.22 -4.43 -7.03
C PHE A 111 15.58 -3.61 -5.90
N PRO A 112 16.24 -3.51 -4.74
CA PRO A 112 15.71 -2.78 -3.61
C PRO A 112 15.91 -1.27 -3.80
N ILE A 113 14.87 -0.51 -3.43
CA ILE A 113 14.95 0.94 -3.24
C ILE A 113 14.80 1.21 -1.74
N ASN A 114 15.81 1.80 -1.13
CA ASN A 114 15.79 2.10 0.29
C ASN A 114 14.95 3.34 0.58
N TRP A 115 13.94 3.17 1.42
CA TRP A 115 13.11 4.27 1.92
C TRP A 115 13.37 4.47 3.41
N LEU A 116 13.41 5.71 3.84
CA LEU A 116 13.44 6.01 5.26
C LEU A 116 12.12 5.58 5.92
N ARG A 117 12.24 4.72 6.94
CA ARG A 117 11.11 4.29 7.74
C ARG A 117 11.24 4.85 9.15
N VAL A 118 10.20 5.53 9.61
CA VAL A 118 10.10 5.94 11.01
C VAL A 118 9.15 4.98 11.72
N ARG A 119 9.64 4.28 12.73
CA ARG A 119 8.82 3.41 13.59
C ARG A 119 8.66 4.09 14.95
N ASN A 120 7.43 4.34 15.34
CA ASN A 120 7.09 4.82 16.68
C ASN A 120 6.60 3.63 17.50
N SER A 121 7.31 3.28 18.57
CA SER A 121 6.85 2.23 19.47
C SER A 121 5.62 2.71 20.23
N LEU A 122 4.55 1.91 20.24
CA LEU A 122 3.36 2.15 21.05
C LEU A 122 3.45 1.49 22.43
N HIS A 123 4.49 0.69 22.67
CA HIS A 123 4.66 -0.12 23.88
C HIS A 123 5.57 0.53 24.96
N SER A 124 5.95 1.80 24.81
CA SER A 124 6.71 2.48 25.84
C SER A 124 5.77 2.93 26.97
N GLN A 125 6.29 2.97 28.19
CA GLN A 125 5.55 3.49 29.37
C GLN A 125 5.21 4.98 29.27
N LYS A 126 5.76 5.69 28.27
CA LYS A 126 5.48 7.11 28.01
C LYS A 126 4.21 7.26 27.18
N THR A 127 3.35 8.18 27.56
CA THR A 127 2.18 8.58 26.77
C THR A 127 2.59 9.18 25.42
N ALA A 128 1.66 9.24 24.47
CA ALA A 128 1.91 9.87 23.18
C ALA A 128 2.36 11.33 23.31
N GLU A 129 1.77 12.06 24.26
CA GLU A 129 2.11 13.47 24.55
C GLU A 129 3.54 13.63 25.03
N GLU A 130 4.03 12.75 25.89
CA GLU A 130 5.40 12.80 26.42
C GLU A 130 6.48 12.53 25.36
N ARG A 131 6.07 12.01 24.20
CA ARG A 131 6.97 11.73 23.06
C ARG A 131 7.02 12.87 22.06
N PHE A 132 6.06 13.76 22.09
CA PHE A 132 6.04 14.90 21.17
C PHE A 132 7.04 15.98 21.58
N SER A 133 7.67 16.59 20.57
CA SER A 133 8.46 17.78 20.82
C SER A 133 7.58 18.92 21.39
N PRO A 134 8.14 19.83 22.18
CA PRO A 134 7.39 20.98 22.70
C PRO A 134 6.70 21.82 21.60
N SER A 135 7.31 21.91 20.43
CA SER A 135 6.72 22.57 19.26
C SER A 135 5.48 21.86 18.77
N ARG A 136 5.52 20.52 18.68
CA ARG A 136 4.37 19.72 18.26
C ARG A 136 3.21 19.82 19.23
N ILE A 137 3.48 19.76 20.54
CA ILE A 137 2.46 19.95 21.59
C ILE A 137 1.78 21.31 21.45
N ARG A 138 2.56 22.38 21.22
CA ARG A 138 1.98 23.73 21.01
C ARG A 138 1.09 23.80 19.77
N GLN A 139 1.49 23.15 18.65
CA GLN A 139 0.70 23.10 17.44
C GLN A 139 -0.63 22.35 17.66
N ILE A 140 -0.60 21.20 18.34
CA ILE A 140 -1.78 20.40 18.64
C ILE A 140 -2.74 21.21 19.54
N LYS A 141 -2.23 21.79 20.63
CA LYS A 141 -3.05 22.65 21.54
C LYS A 141 -3.64 23.86 20.83
N LYS A 142 -2.90 24.45 19.87
CA LYS A 142 -3.43 25.54 19.04
C LYS A 142 -4.55 25.05 18.11
N GLY A 143 -4.39 23.86 17.50
CA GLY A 143 -5.43 23.26 16.67
C GLY A 143 -6.74 23.06 17.43
N PHE A 144 -6.70 22.42 18.61
CA PHE A 144 -7.89 22.22 19.44
C PHE A 144 -8.53 23.52 19.92
N ARG A 145 -7.72 24.52 20.32
CA ARG A 145 -8.24 25.86 20.68
C ARG A 145 -8.94 26.55 19.52
N ASN A 146 -8.52 26.26 18.27
CA ASN A 146 -9.14 26.78 17.06
C ASN A 146 -10.33 25.91 16.58
N GLY A 147 -10.81 24.98 17.40
CA GLY A 147 -11.98 24.16 17.09
C GLY A 147 -11.70 22.90 16.28
N ALA A 148 -10.45 22.49 16.11
CA ALA A 148 -10.15 21.20 15.47
C ALA A 148 -10.72 20.04 16.30
N LYS A 149 -11.43 19.13 15.64
CA LYS A 149 -11.96 17.90 16.21
C LYS A 149 -11.38 16.71 15.47
N VAL A 150 -11.30 15.59 16.16
CA VAL A 150 -10.95 14.29 15.57
C VAL A 150 -12.18 13.43 15.71
N GLU A 151 -12.76 13.07 14.60
CA GLU A 151 -13.99 12.26 14.52
C GLU A 151 -13.73 11.08 13.57
N GLU A 152 -14.36 9.95 13.85
CA GLU A 152 -14.34 8.79 12.97
C GLU A 152 -15.54 8.88 12.00
N ALA A 153 -15.30 8.65 10.72
CA ALA A 153 -16.37 8.62 9.73
C ALA A 153 -17.13 7.29 9.83
N HIS A 154 -18.45 7.36 9.98
CA HIS A 154 -19.32 6.20 10.14
C HIS A 154 -20.29 6.00 8.97
N SER A 155 -20.36 6.92 8.03
CA SER A 155 -21.23 6.83 6.87
C SER A 155 -20.48 7.01 5.55
N VAL A 156 -21.09 6.57 4.47
CA VAL A 156 -20.54 6.75 3.12
C VAL A 156 -20.52 8.23 2.74
N GLU A 157 -21.50 8.98 3.15
CA GLU A 157 -21.64 10.42 2.91
C GLU A 157 -20.48 11.20 3.56
N GLU A 158 -20.16 10.90 4.81
CA GLU A 158 -19.01 11.50 5.52
C GLU A 158 -17.68 11.18 4.83
N ILE A 159 -17.51 9.94 4.34
CA ILE A 159 -16.32 9.55 3.56
C ILE A 159 -16.24 10.32 2.25
N GLN A 160 -17.37 10.52 1.58
CA GLN A 160 -17.43 11.30 0.34
C GLN A 160 -17.11 12.78 0.57
N GLU A 161 -17.65 13.39 1.63
CA GLU A 161 -17.33 14.76 2.03
C GLU A 161 -15.84 14.93 2.34
N PHE A 162 -15.26 14.00 3.09
CA PHE A 162 -13.82 13.98 3.38
C PHE A 162 -13.00 13.87 2.09
N SER A 163 -13.38 12.97 1.19
CA SER A 163 -12.69 12.78 -0.09
C SER A 163 -12.76 14.04 -0.96
N HIS A 164 -13.92 14.72 -0.98
CA HIS A 164 -14.10 15.97 -1.69
C HIS A 164 -13.25 17.10 -1.08
N MET A 165 -13.19 17.19 0.24
CA MET A 165 -12.31 18.12 0.94
C MET A 165 -10.84 17.90 0.60
N LEU A 166 -10.37 16.65 0.65
CA LEU A 166 -9.00 16.30 0.24
C LEU A 166 -8.72 16.71 -1.20
N TYR A 167 -9.63 16.40 -2.11
CA TYR A 167 -9.48 16.78 -3.52
C TYR A 167 -9.33 18.29 -3.69
N LYS A 168 -10.13 19.10 -2.99
CA LYS A 168 -10.01 20.56 -3.02
C LYS A 168 -8.65 21.04 -2.50
N ILE A 169 -8.18 20.49 -1.39
CA ILE A 169 -6.88 20.85 -0.80
C ILE A 169 -5.75 20.54 -1.78
N TYR A 170 -5.69 19.31 -2.29
CA TYR A 170 -4.65 18.89 -3.22
C TYR A 170 -4.71 19.65 -4.55
N SER A 171 -5.89 19.86 -5.11
CA SER A 171 -6.07 20.61 -6.35
C SER A 171 -5.61 22.07 -6.22
N SER A 172 -5.93 22.71 -5.09
CA SER A 172 -5.49 24.07 -4.83
C SER A 172 -3.98 24.16 -4.66
N HIS A 173 -3.39 23.19 -3.97
CA HIS A 173 -1.94 23.10 -3.79
C HIS A 173 -1.21 22.90 -5.12
N ILE A 174 -1.69 21.97 -5.95
CA ILE A 174 -1.12 21.71 -7.28
C ILE A 174 -1.19 22.98 -8.15
N ARG A 175 -2.37 23.63 -8.23
CA ARG A 175 -2.54 24.87 -9.01
C ARG A 175 -1.63 26.00 -8.53
N LYS A 176 -1.37 26.09 -7.24
CA LYS A 176 -0.48 27.11 -6.67
C LYS A 176 0.97 26.90 -7.04
N HIS A 177 1.44 25.64 -7.08
CA HIS A 177 2.84 25.32 -7.36
C HIS A 177 3.12 24.97 -8.82
N PHE A 178 2.10 24.60 -9.58
CA PHE A 178 2.18 24.22 -10.99
C PHE A 178 1.04 24.87 -11.78
N PRO A 179 1.09 26.22 -11.97
CA PRO A 179 -0.03 26.96 -12.56
C PRO A 179 -0.28 26.62 -14.05
N HIS A 180 0.63 25.87 -14.69
CA HIS A 180 0.54 25.51 -16.12
C HIS A 180 0.17 24.03 -16.37
N ILE A 181 -0.27 23.30 -15.34
CA ILE A 181 -0.76 21.93 -15.48
C ILE A 181 -2.28 21.90 -15.49
#